data_ad9251a66cedbce82f9840df79b919d9
#
_entry.id   ad9251a66cedbce82f9840df79b919d9
#
_cell.length_a   1.000
_cell.length_b   1.000
_cell.length_c   1.000
_cell.angle_alpha   90.00
_cell.angle_beta   90.00
_cell.angle_gamma   90.00
#
_symmetry.space_group_name_H-M   'P 1'
#
loop_
_entity.id
_entity.type
_entity.pdbx_description
1 polymer ?
#
loop_
_entity_poly.entity_id
_entity_poly.type
_entity_poly.pdbx_seq_one_letter_code
_entity_poly.pdbx_strand_id
1 'polypeptide(L)'
;MHKLVSGFMLAALLAALLPGCDKTEKEETALATIKVAFDNEGSFLGQYGELFIAKHPEIEIEVVSLYEQFAAGKNTEQAFEAVMRQAPDVLALNMDQYTKYAAEGRLYDLSPLIARDHFDLDKLAPAVIRLLNASGGGGLFGLGPAFSTSMLYYNKDLFDRIGASYPNDQMSWNDILQLAQRFADNGEEKRRVYGIQMRDTAPFYLATEIGRTQGLALYDPVNGKITADTSAWRDIFRTVVLAYSPKASYIYRPPLQPGGSLADGFSTDAFINGRVAMQIRGFDLMDELQKAKQLYGIETPNWDVAMPPVNPRDPEVNAGLDMQRIFAISSQSPRLDEAWELLKYIHGDEYARIRSRSEKNVLLTRMGYSGSSFGRDLDKFYNSKPPNSAATTDPNQMASILSFVKLAKEEVEAAVNGSKTVEESLQTIQLQGQQMWDQAQ
;
A
#
# COMPACT_ATOMS: atom_id res chain seq x y z
N MET A 1 79.07 45.41 -44.95
CA MET A 1 78.67 45.04 -43.62
C MET A 1 77.51 45.96 -43.11
N HIS A 2 76.38 45.86 -43.71
CA HIS A 2 75.14 46.57 -43.26
C HIS A 2 73.94 45.87 -43.92
N LYS A 3 73.41 44.83 -43.29
CA LYS A 3 72.08 44.26 -43.66
C LYS A 3 71.65 43.13 -42.70
N LEU A 4 71.83 43.29 -41.37
CA LEU A 4 71.39 42.21 -40.43
C LEU A 4 70.79 42.76 -39.10
N VAL A 5 70.33 43.97 -39.08
CA VAL A 5 69.71 44.57 -37.80
C VAL A 5 68.22 44.91 -37.95
N SER A 6 67.63 44.85 -39.19
CA SER A 6 66.21 45.26 -39.37
C SER A 6 65.16 44.13 -39.22
N GLY A 7 65.61 42.86 -39.03
CA GLY A 7 64.68 41.71 -38.93
C GLY A 7 64.16 41.34 -37.54
N PHE A 8 64.82 41.85 -36.49
CA PHE A 8 64.46 41.42 -35.09
C PHE A 8 63.50 42.34 -34.35
N MET A 9 63.21 43.50 -34.90
CA MET A 9 62.29 44.47 -34.23
C MET A 9 60.82 44.33 -34.69
N LEU A 10 60.52 43.56 -35.75
CA LEU A 10 59.15 43.36 -36.23
C LEU A 10 58.50 42.07 -35.69
N ALA A 11 59.28 41.18 -35.10
CA ALA A 11 58.77 39.94 -34.49
C ALA A 11 58.31 40.12 -33.04
N ALA A 12 58.73 41.20 -32.38
CA ALA A 12 58.37 41.46 -30.97
C ALA A 12 57.03 42.24 -30.78
N LEU A 13 56.45 42.80 -31.84
CA LEU A 13 55.20 43.58 -31.75
C LEU A 13 53.98 42.79 -32.15
N LEU A 14 54.09 41.54 -32.64
CA LEU A 14 52.95 40.67 -32.98
C LEU A 14 52.54 39.68 -31.87
N ALA A 15 53.29 39.63 -30.75
CA ALA A 15 53.03 38.72 -29.65
C ALA A 15 52.10 39.31 -28.57
N ALA A 16 51.58 40.56 -28.72
CA ALA A 16 50.77 41.26 -27.73
C ALA A 16 49.27 41.39 -28.03
N LEU A 17 48.74 40.65 -29.03
CA LEU A 17 47.34 40.67 -29.41
C LEU A 17 46.71 39.24 -29.46
N LEU A 18 47.11 38.34 -28.61
CA LEU A 18 46.29 37.17 -28.31
C LEU A 18 45.34 37.57 -27.18
N PRO A 19 43.99 37.61 -27.45
CA PRO A 19 43.04 37.71 -26.35
C PRO A 19 43.22 36.46 -25.53
N GLY A 20 43.57 36.62 -24.25
CA GLY A 20 43.51 35.53 -23.30
C GLY A 20 42.11 34.98 -23.31
N CYS A 21 41.98 33.73 -23.80
CA CYS A 21 40.83 32.91 -23.44
C CYS A 21 40.95 32.72 -21.93
N ASP A 22 40.19 33.55 -21.22
CA ASP A 22 39.81 33.28 -19.85
C ASP A 22 39.00 31.97 -19.90
N LYS A 23 39.71 30.86 -19.70
CA LYS A 23 39.05 29.62 -19.32
C LYS A 23 38.47 29.97 -17.93
N THR A 24 37.23 30.44 -17.90
CA THR A 24 36.39 30.18 -16.77
C THR A 24 36.44 28.68 -16.53
N GLU A 25 37.31 28.22 -15.63
CA GLU A 25 37.13 26.93 -14.97
C GLU A 25 35.70 26.96 -14.46
N LYS A 26 34.79 26.21 -15.13
CA LYS A 26 33.59 25.78 -14.47
C LYS A 26 34.09 25.11 -13.21
N GLU A 27 33.91 25.74 -12.05
CA GLU A 27 33.94 25.01 -10.80
C GLU A 27 33.12 23.74 -11.05
N GLU A 28 33.77 22.60 -11.09
CA GLU A 28 33.10 21.31 -10.97
C GLU A 28 32.40 21.39 -9.62
N THR A 29 31.13 21.70 -9.63
CA THR A 29 30.29 21.66 -8.45
C THR A 29 30.43 20.24 -7.93
N ALA A 30 31.06 20.05 -6.77
CA ALA A 30 31.26 18.75 -6.20
C ALA A 30 29.87 18.10 -6.06
N LEU A 31 29.70 16.92 -6.68
CA LEU A 31 28.46 16.18 -6.63
C LEU A 31 28.10 15.90 -5.17
N ALA A 32 26.88 16.27 -4.78
CA ALA A 32 26.35 15.92 -3.48
C ALA A 32 25.81 14.50 -3.55
N THR A 33 26.41 13.55 -2.84
CA THR A 33 25.91 12.17 -2.78
C THR A 33 24.92 12.03 -1.63
N ILE A 34 23.73 11.50 -1.91
CA ILE A 34 22.75 11.08 -0.92
C ILE A 34 22.61 9.54 -0.92
N LYS A 35 22.52 8.97 0.28
CA LYS A 35 22.30 7.53 0.47
C LYS A 35 20.82 7.23 0.66
N VAL A 36 20.28 6.34 -0.15
CA VAL A 36 18.87 5.94 -0.11
C VAL A 36 18.75 4.48 0.29
N ALA A 37 18.16 4.20 1.46
CA ALA A 37 17.81 2.84 1.87
C ALA A 37 16.61 2.35 1.07
N PHE A 38 16.82 1.32 0.23
CA PHE A 38 15.79 0.76 -0.62
C PHE A 38 15.97 -0.76 -0.85
N ASP A 39 15.01 -1.40 -1.51
CA ASP A 39 15.09 -2.84 -1.80
C ASP A 39 16.37 -3.19 -2.55
N ASN A 40 16.62 -2.55 -3.69
CA ASN A 40 17.87 -2.60 -4.48
C ASN A 40 17.94 -1.42 -5.46
N GLU A 41 19.13 -1.17 -6.00
CA GLU A 41 19.41 -0.04 -6.90
C GLU A 41 18.53 -0.05 -8.15
N GLY A 42 18.43 -1.17 -8.87
CA GLY A 42 17.64 -1.25 -10.10
C GLY A 42 16.15 -0.94 -9.87
N SER A 43 15.59 -1.42 -8.76
CA SER A 43 14.20 -1.12 -8.38
C SER A 43 14.02 0.34 -8.01
N PHE A 44 14.97 0.96 -7.30
CA PHE A 44 14.90 2.36 -6.95
C PHE A 44 15.02 3.25 -8.20
N LEU A 45 16.03 3.03 -9.02
CA LEU A 45 16.25 3.82 -10.23
C LEU A 45 15.05 3.75 -11.17
N GLY A 46 14.56 2.55 -11.49
CA GLY A 46 13.42 2.38 -12.40
C GLY A 46 12.10 2.95 -11.89
N GLN A 47 11.93 3.07 -10.56
CA GLN A 47 10.70 3.61 -9.98
C GLN A 47 10.81 5.11 -9.65
N TYR A 48 11.93 5.59 -9.17
CA TYR A 48 12.07 6.92 -8.57
C TYR A 48 13.29 7.71 -9.07
N GLY A 49 14.41 7.02 -9.32
CA GLY A 49 15.72 7.67 -9.42
C GLY A 49 16.09 8.20 -10.81
N GLU A 50 15.81 7.46 -11.90
CA GLU A 50 16.31 7.83 -13.24
C GLU A 50 15.95 9.25 -13.68
N LEU A 51 14.67 9.62 -13.54
CA LEU A 51 14.20 10.95 -13.92
C LEU A 51 14.65 12.04 -12.94
N PHE A 52 14.80 11.69 -11.66
CA PHE A 52 15.33 12.61 -10.67
C PHE A 52 16.79 12.97 -11.00
N ILE A 53 17.65 11.98 -11.21
CA ILE A 53 19.07 12.18 -11.56
C ILE A 53 19.21 13.01 -12.84
N ALA A 54 18.35 12.76 -13.83
CA ALA A 54 18.37 13.53 -15.08
C ALA A 54 18.06 15.02 -14.88
N LYS A 55 17.30 15.37 -13.82
CA LYS A 55 16.94 16.75 -13.46
C LYS A 55 17.87 17.39 -12.48
N HIS A 56 18.48 16.61 -11.62
CA HIS A 56 19.38 17.01 -10.56
C HIS A 56 20.76 16.38 -10.80
N PRO A 57 21.46 16.73 -11.89
CA PRO A 57 22.78 16.15 -12.22
C PRO A 57 23.85 16.51 -11.16
N GLU A 58 23.58 17.47 -10.29
CA GLU A 58 24.40 17.85 -9.13
C GLU A 58 24.24 16.90 -7.93
N ILE A 59 23.23 16.00 -7.94
CA ILE A 59 22.95 15.03 -6.87
C ILE A 59 23.19 13.63 -7.36
N GLU A 60 24.14 12.94 -6.75
CA GLU A 60 24.39 11.51 -6.96
C GLU A 60 23.59 10.69 -5.94
N ILE A 61 23.06 9.54 -6.36
CA ILE A 61 22.33 8.63 -5.47
C ILE A 61 23.11 7.33 -5.30
N GLU A 62 23.43 7.01 -4.06
CA GLU A 62 23.94 5.71 -3.61
C GLU A 62 22.79 4.93 -2.96
N VAL A 63 22.43 3.76 -3.52
CA VAL A 63 21.38 2.94 -2.94
C VAL A 63 21.97 1.94 -1.95
N VAL A 64 21.56 2.03 -0.69
CA VAL A 64 21.88 1.07 0.36
C VAL A 64 20.86 -0.07 0.31
N SER A 65 21.27 -1.22 -0.24
CA SER A 65 20.38 -2.31 -0.61
C SER A 65 19.96 -3.19 0.59
N LEU A 66 18.64 -3.32 0.81
CA LEU A 66 18.06 -4.31 1.72
C LEU A 66 18.23 -5.73 1.18
N TYR A 67 18.09 -5.91 -0.14
CA TYR A 67 18.22 -7.22 -0.78
C TYR A 67 19.60 -7.87 -0.53
N GLU A 68 20.67 -7.09 -0.56
CA GLU A 68 22.02 -7.59 -0.25
C GLU A 68 22.12 -8.12 1.20
N GLN A 69 21.40 -7.49 2.12
CA GLN A 69 21.39 -7.94 3.52
C GLN A 69 20.61 -9.25 3.67
N PHE A 70 19.50 -9.41 2.94
CA PHE A 70 18.76 -10.68 2.90
C PHE A 70 19.57 -11.78 2.21
N ALA A 71 20.26 -11.48 1.11
CA ALA A 71 21.16 -12.42 0.44
C ALA A 71 22.32 -12.88 1.35
N ALA A 72 22.74 -12.03 2.30
CA ALA A 72 23.72 -12.38 3.34
C ALA A 72 23.11 -13.19 4.52
N GLY A 73 21.86 -13.65 4.40
CA GLY A 73 21.19 -14.51 5.38
C GLY A 73 20.60 -13.80 6.60
N LYS A 74 20.47 -12.46 6.57
CA LYS A 74 19.87 -11.69 7.66
C LYS A 74 18.35 -11.76 7.59
N ASN A 75 17.70 -11.78 8.76
CA ASN A 75 16.27 -11.56 8.85
C ASN A 75 15.93 -10.06 8.63
N THR A 76 14.65 -9.71 8.56
CA THR A 76 14.17 -8.36 8.24
C THR A 76 14.75 -7.31 9.20
N GLU A 77 14.73 -7.56 10.50
CA GLU A 77 15.25 -6.61 11.48
C GLU A 77 16.77 -6.43 11.38
N GLN A 78 17.51 -7.53 11.29
CA GLN A 78 18.96 -7.52 11.11
C GLN A 78 19.37 -6.83 9.80
N ALA A 79 18.62 -7.06 8.73
CA ALA A 79 18.86 -6.41 7.45
C ALA A 79 18.66 -4.89 7.55
N PHE A 80 17.57 -4.48 8.17
CA PHE A 80 17.28 -3.05 8.35
C PHE A 80 18.30 -2.36 9.25
N GLU A 81 18.67 -2.97 10.38
CA GLU A 81 19.73 -2.44 11.25
C GLU A 81 21.10 -2.38 10.55
N ALA A 82 21.40 -3.33 9.66
CA ALA A 82 22.63 -3.28 8.87
C ALA A 82 22.62 -2.15 7.84
N VAL A 83 21.48 -1.85 7.25
CA VAL A 83 21.29 -0.68 6.37
C VAL A 83 21.41 0.63 7.18
N MET A 84 20.78 0.71 8.34
CA MET A 84 20.85 1.91 9.20
C MET A 84 22.28 2.22 9.66
N ARG A 85 23.13 1.21 9.87
CA ARG A 85 24.57 1.45 10.20
C ARG A 85 25.38 2.08 9.06
N GLN A 86 24.87 2.08 7.82
CA GLN A 86 25.49 2.75 6.69
C GLN A 86 25.08 4.23 6.59
N ALA A 87 24.34 4.73 7.60
CA ALA A 87 23.87 6.10 7.73
C ALA A 87 23.17 6.62 6.45
N PRO A 88 22.05 6.01 6.03
CA PRO A 88 21.29 6.49 4.90
C PRO A 88 20.64 7.85 5.21
N ASP A 89 20.59 8.71 4.19
CA ASP A 89 19.95 10.02 4.26
C ASP A 89 18.43 9.92 4.10
N VAL A 90 17.99 9.06 3.15
CA VAL A 90 16.59 8.80 2.86
C VAL A 90 16.25 7.33 3.12
N LEU A 91 15.13 7.10 3.76
CA LEU A 91 14.62 5.79 4.14
C LEU A 91 13.31 5.52 3.43
N ALA A 92 13.20 4.37 2.76
CA ALA A 92 11.93 3.86 2.26
C ALA A 92 11.36 2.86 3.28
N LEU A 93 10.32 3.26 4.00
CA LEU A 93 9.76 2.57 5.15
C LEU A 93 8.36 2.02 4.85
N ASN A 94 7.97 0.95 5.54
CA ASN A 94 6.57 0.57 5.71
C ASN A 94 5.95 1.32 6.91
N MET A 95 4.64 1.15 7.15
CA MET A 95 3.94 1.84 8.24
C MET A 95 4.49 1.51 9.62
N ASP A 96 4.85 0.25 9.89
CA ASP A 96 5.37 -0.19 11.19
C ASP A 96 6.74 0.46 11.47
N GLN A 97 7.61 0.45 10.47
CA GLN A 97 8.94 1.08 10.55
C GLN A 97 8.83 2.58 10.71
N TYR A 98 7.93 3.22 9.97
CA TYR A 98 7.67 4.66 10.08
C TYR A 98 7.23 5.04 11.50
N THR A 99 6.25 4.32 12.05
CA THR A 99 5.73 4.56 13.41
C THR A 99 6.84 4.37 14.46
N LYS A 100 7.58 3.25 14.36
CA LYS A 100 8.69 2.94 15.27
C LYS A 100 9.76 4.03 15.22
N TYR A 101 10.25 4.37 14.03
CA TYR A 101 11.37 5.30 13.91
C TYR A 101 10.99 6.76 14.18
N ALA A 102 9.74 7.14 13.93
CA ALA A 102 9.21 8.43 14.37
C ALA A 102 9.22 8.54 15.91
N ALA A 103 8.71 7.50 16.59
CA ALA A 103 8.70 7.44 18.06
C ALA A 103 10.10 7.42 18.68
N GLU A 104 11.08 6.80 18.00
CA GLU A 104 12.49 6.77 18.42
C GLU A 104 13.26 8.06 18.11
N GLY A 105 12.65 9.06 17.44
CA GLY A 105 13.30 10.31 17.03
C GLY A 105 14.38 10.11 15.94
N ARG A 106 14.31 9.04 15.17
CA ARG A 106 15.26 8.70 14.09
C ARG A 106 14.92 9.38 12.75
N LEU A 107 13.74 9.98 12.65
CA LEU A 107 13.26 10.66 11.44
C LEU A 107 13.23 12.17 11.65
N TYR A 108 13.51 12.90 10.58
CA TYR A 108 13.43 14.36 10.55
C TYR A 108 11.98 14.82 10.40
N ASP A 109 11.53 15.79 11.21
CA ASP A 109 10.22 16.43 11.03
C ASP A 109 10.22 17.27 9.75
N LEU A 110 9.36 16.93 8.80
CA LEU A 110 9.31 17.62 7.51
C LEU A 110 8.62 18.98 7.57
N SER A 111 7.93 19.32 8.66
CA SER A 111 7.16 20.56 8.79
C SER A 111 7.96 21.82 8.50
N PRO A 112 9.23 21.99 8.98
CA PRO A 112 10.04 23.15 8.65
C PRO A 112 10.39 23.25 7.16
N LEU A 113 10.68 22.13 6.49
CA LEU A 113 11.02 22.09 5.07
C LEU A 113 9.79 22.39 4.20
N ILE A 114 8.65 21.83 4.57
CA ILE A 114 7.36 22.08 3.93
C ILE A 114 7.01 23.57 3.99
N ALA A 115 7.17 24.19 5.17
CA ALA A 115 6.90 25.61 5.36
C ALA A 115 7.90 26.50 4.60
N ARG A 116 9.19 26.18 4.65
CA ARG A 116 10.26 26.90 3.96
C ARG A 116 10.04 26.98 2.45
N ASP A 117 9.73 25.83 1.85
CA ASP A 117 9.63 25.69 0.39
C ASP A 117 8.18 25.83 -0.12
N HIS A 118 7.24 26.16 0.76
CA HIS A 118 5.81 26.25 0.44
C HIS A 118 5.31 25.00 -0.29
N PHE A 119 5.74 23.81 0.16
CA PHE A 119 5.36 22.55 -0.46
C PHE A 119 3.86 22.33 -0.31
N ASP A 120 3.19 22.03 -1.44
CA ASP A 120 1.75 22.02 -1.57
C ASP A 120 1.14 20.71 -1.04
N LEU A 121 1.03 20.61 0.29
CA LEU A 121 0.40 19.46 0.97
C LEU A 121 -1.09 19.31 0.60
N ASP A 122 -1.78 20.41 0.26
CA ASP A 122 -3.21 20.40 -0.06
C ASP A 122 -3.52 19.62 -1.35
N LYS A 123 -2.51 19.39 -2.18
CA LYS A 123 -2.61 18.51 -3.35
C LYS A 123 -2.35 17.04 -3.06
N LEU A 124 -1.94 16.70 -1.86
CA LEU A 124 -1.78 15.32 -1.43
C LEU A 124 -3.07 14.83 -0.75
N ALA A 125 -3.36 13.53 -0.89
CA ALA A 125 -4.53 12.88 -0.30
C ALA A 125 -4.67 13.20 1.20
N PRO A 126 -5.72 13.90 1.64
CA PRO A 126 -5.89 14.23 3.06
C PRO A 126 -5.94 13.00 3.97
N ALA A 127 -6.46 11.88 3.47
CA ALA A 127 -6.48 10.60 4.19
C ALA A 127 -5.06 10.13 4.53
N VAL A 128 -4.13 10.23 3.57
CA VAL A 128 -2.73 9.83 3.73
C VAL A 128 -2.00 10.75 4.73
N ILE A 129 -2.19 12.06 4.60
CA ILE A 129 -1.55 13.03 5.51
C ILE A 129 -2.06 12.82 6.95
N ARG A 130 -3.37 12.57 7.14
CA ARG A 130 -3.91 12.23 8.46
C ARG A 130 -3.33 10.92 9.01
N LEU A 131 -3.20 9.89 8.17
CA LEU A 131 -2.61 8.61 8.56
C LEU A 131 -1.16 8.78 9.02
N LEU A 132 -0.33 9.48 8.24
CA LEU A 132 1.08 9.71 8.55
C LEU A 132 1.25 10.55 9.83
N ASN A 133 0.46 11.61 9.99
CA ASN A 133 0.48 12.42 11.21
C ASN A 133 0.09 11.60 12.45
N ALA A 134 -0.98 10.80 12.36
CA ALA A 134 -1.42 9.97 13.48
C ALA A 134 -0.37 8.92 13.87
N SER A 135 0.22 8.25 12.89
CA SER A 135 1.28 7.25 13.08
C SER A 135 2.61 7.85 13.51
N GLY A 136 2.87 9.12 13.18
CA GLY A 136 4.03 9.89 13.64
C GLY A 136 3.85 10.55 15.02
N GLY A 137 2.79 10.20 15.78
CA GLY A 137 2.55 10.81 17.10
C GLY A 137 2.18 12.30 17.04
N GLY A 138 1.64 12.77 15.92
CA GLY A 138 1.22 14.15 15.68
C GLY A 138 2.20 14.97 14.82
N GLY A 139 3.35 14.39 14.43
CA GLY A 139 4.33 14.99 13.51
C GLY A 139 4.29 14.34 12.12
N LEU A 140 4.78 15.03 11.11
CA LEU A 140 4.90 14.52 9.74
C LEU A 140 6.37 14.26 9.41
N PHE A 141 6.80 13.00 9.54
CA PHE A 141 8.19 12.58 9.39
C PHE A 141 8.48 11.91 8.04
N GLY A 142 7.50 11.79 7.17
CA GLY A 142 7.67 11.17 5.86
C GLY A 142 6.45 11.42 4.99
N LEU A 143 6.60 11.12 3.71
CA LEU A 143 5.55 11.19 2.69
C LEU A 143 5.55 9.89 1.89
N GLY A 144 4.38 9.48 1.39
CA GLY A 144 4.27 8.30 0.55
C GLY A 144 3.64 8.64 -0.80
N PRO A 145 4.24 8.22 -1.92
CA PRO A 145 3.79 8.61 -3.26
C PRO A 145 2.50 7.93 -3.69
N ALA A 146 2.17 6.81 -3.06
CA ALA A 146 0.98 6.03 -3.37
C ALA A 146 0.45 5.33 -2.12
N PHE A 147 -0.83 5.03 -2.14
CA PHE A 147 -1.52 4.29 -1.08
C PHE A 147 -2.44 3.23 -1.67
N SER A 148 -2.77 2.24 -0.88
CA SER A 148 -3.77 1.23 -1.18
C SER A 148 -4.98 1.39 -0.27
N THR A 149 -6.14 0.98 -0.79
CA THR A 149 -7.37 0.90 -0.01
C THR A 149 -8.26 -0.18 -0.58
N SER A 150 -9.09 -0.78 0.27
CA SER A 150 -10.15 -1.65 -0.19
C SER A 150 -11.31 -0.82 -0.73
N MET A 151 -12.00 -1.37 -1.71
CA MET A 151 -13.21 -0.80 -2.33
C MET A 151 -14.28 -1.87 -2.42
N LEU A 152 -15.54 -1.49 -2.30
CA LEU A 152 -16.66 -2.35 -2.58
C LEU A 152 -17.07 -2.18 -4.05
N TYR A 153 -16.66 -3.10 -4.91
CA TYR A 153 -17.13 -3.17 -6.28
C TYR A 153 -18.52 -3.79 -6.33
N TYR A 154 -19.39 -3.28 -7.20
CA TYR A 154 -20.71 -3.86 -7.40
C TYR A 154 -21.11 -3.91 -8.86
N ASN A 155 -21.81 -4.99 -9.22
CA ASN A 155 -22.27 -5.28 -10.58
C ASN A 155 -23.68 -4.70 -10.76
N LYS A 156 -23.80 -3.57 -11.43
CA LYS A 156 -25.05 -2.83 -11.64
C LYS A 156 -26.09 -3.69 -12.39
N ASP A 157 -25.65 -4.49 -13.34
CA ASP A 157 -26.56 -5.33 -14.12
C ASP A 157 -27.30 -6.36 -13.25
N LEU A 158 -26.61 -6.91 -12.23
CA LEU A 158 -27.24 -7.82 -11.26
C LEU A 158 -28.19 -7.08 -10.31
N PHE A 159 -27.83 -5.89 -9.88
CA PHE A 159 -28.70 -5.07 -9.02
C PHE A 159 -29.97 -4.64 -9.76
N ASP A 160 -29.84 -4.16 -10.98
CA ASP A 160 -30.96 -3.73 -11.82
C ASP A 160 -31.90 -4.89 -12.11
N ARG A 161 -31.34 -6.09 -12.36
CA ARG A 161 -32.14 -7.30 -12.65
C ARG A 161 -33.10 -7.67 -11.54
N ILE A 162 -32.72 -7.47 -10.26
CA ILE A 162 -33.59 -7.80 -9.11
C ILE A 162 -34.28 -6.57 -8.50
N GLY A 163 -34.08 -5.37 -9.07
CA GLY A 163 -34.60 -4.12 -8.52
C GLY A 163 -34.07 -3.79 -7.13
N ALA A 164 -32.79 -4.12 -6.87
CA ALA A 164 -32.14 -3.77 -5.60
C ALA A 164 -31.47 -2.39 -5.69
N SER A 165 -31.51 -1.63 -4.60
CA SER A 165 -30.72 -0.41 -4.48
C SER A 165 -29.22 -0.73 -4.48
N TYR A 166 -28.42 0.11 -5.15
CA TYR A 166 -26.97 -0.01 -5.13
C TYR A 166 -26.41 0.20 -3.72
N PRO A 167 -25.24 -0.36 -3.40
CA PRO A 167 -24.53 -0.07 -2.16
C PRO A 167 -24.24 1.43 -2.02
N ASN A 168 -24.28 1.93 -0.79
CA ASN A 168 -23.86 3.29 -0.47
C ASN A 168 -22.59 3.28 0.42
N ASP A 169 -22.00 4.45 0.62
CA ASP A 169 -20.70 4.60 1.27
C ASP A 169 -20.72 4.47 2.81
N GLN A 170 -21.86 4.17 3.43
CA GLN A 170 -22.02 4.07 4.89
C GLN A 170 -22.51 2.70 5.36
N MET A 171 -22.45 1.68 4.51
CA MET A 171 -22.94 0.35 4.88
C MET A 171 -21.97 -0.36 5.81
N SER A 172 -22.53 -0.98 6.84
CA SER A 172 -21.79 -1.89 7.72
C SER A 172 -21.61 -3.26 7.06
N TRP A 173 -20.75 -4.10 7.65
CA TRP A 173 -20.65 -5.51 7.24
C TRP A 173 -21.99 -6.25 7.29
N ASN A 174 -22.81 -5.96 8.32
CA ASN A 174 -24.13 -6.57 8.43
C ASN A 174 -25.04 -6.17 7.26
N ASP A 175 -25.03 -4.88 6.89
CA ASP A 175 -25.82 -4.39 5.74
C ASP A 175 -25.35 -5.02 4.43
N ILE A 176 -24.04 -5.11 4.21
CA ILE A 176 -23.47 -5.74 3.02
C ILE A 176 -23.79 -7.24 2.93
N LEU A 177 -23.70 -7.97 4.05
CA LEU A 177 -24.03 -9.40 4.08
C LEU A 177 -25.53 -9.63 3.89
N GLN A 178 -26.41 -8.80 4.46
CA GLN A 178 -27.84 -8.84 4.20
C GLN A 178 -28.17 -8.52 2.73
N LEU A 179 -27.51 -7.53 2.16
CA LEU A 179 -27.66 -7.19 0.74
C LEU A 179 -27.20 -8.35 -0.14
N ALA A 180 -26.09 -8.99 0.18
CA ALA A 180 -25.54 -10.13 -0.54
C ALA A 180 -26.52 -11.32 -0.55
N GLN A 181 -27.27 -11.57 0.52
CA GLN A 181 -28.26 -12.66 0.60
C GLN A 181 -29.37 -12.52 -0.45
N ARG A 182 -29.68 -11.31 -0.90
CA ARG A 182 -30.72 -11.08 -1.93
C ARG A 182 -30.33 -11.64 -3.31
N PHE A 183 -29.07 -11.95 -3.54
CA PHE A 183 -28.54 -12.51 -4.78
C PHE A 183 -28.27 -14.01 -4.69
N ALA A 184 -28.61 -14.66 -3.57
CA ALA A 184 -28.46 -16.10 -3.43
C ALA A 184 -29.33 -16.81 -4.48
N ASP A 185 -28.70 -17.51 -5.39
CA ASP A 185 -29.36 -18.29 -6.44
C ASP A 185 -28.98 -19.77 -6.28
N ASN A 186 -30.00 -20.65 -6.35
CA ASN A 186 -29.84 -22.11 -6.28
C ASN A 186 -29.70 -22.75 -7.65
N GLY A 187 -29.41 -21.97 -8.70
CA GLY A 187 -29.24 -22.47 -10.07
C GLY A 187 -28.03 -23.41 -10.24
N GLU A 188 -27.88 -23.95 -11.45
CA GLU A 188 -26.71 -24.76 -11.81
C GLU A 188 -25.41 -24.04 -11.51
N GLU A 189 -24.42 -24.72 -10.94
CA GLU A 189 -23.16 -24.15 -10.42
C GLU A 189 -22.45 -23.26 -11.44
N LYS A 190 -22.46 -23.62 -12.74
CA LYS A 190 -21.81 -22.83 -13.80
C LYS A 190 -22.52 -21.51 -14.12
N ARG A 191 -23.79 -21.36 -13.80
CA ARG A 191 -24.62 -20.17 -14.06
C ARG A 191 -25.05 -19.46 -12.79
N ARG A 192 -24.67 -19.99 -11.65
CA ARG A 192 -25.06 -19.52 -10.34
C ARG A 192 -24.52 -18.13 -10.10
N VAL A 193 -25.37 -17.25 -9.57
CA VAL A 193 -25.04 -15.92 -9.12
C VAL A 193 -24.81 -15.93 -7.61
N TYR A 194 -23.82 -15.18 -7.17
CA TYR A 194 -23.46 -15.04 -5.76
C TYR A 194 -23.58 -13.58 -5.33
N GLY A 195 -23.84 -13.36 -4.04
CA GLY A 195 -24.00 -12.03 -3.50
C GLY A 195 -22.69 -11.30 -3.32
N ILE A 196 -21.67 -12.00 -2.81
CA ILE A 196 -20.37 -11.37 -2.53
C ILE A 196 -19.21 -12.35 -2.72
N GLN A 197 -18.09 -11.80 -3.16
CA GLN A 197 -16.78 -12.47 -3.18
C GLN A 197 -15.82 -11.69 -2.30
N MET A 198 -15.12 -12.40 -1.42
CA MET A 198 -14.01 -11.85 -0.66
C MET A 198 -12.69 -12.07 -1.40
N ARG A 199 -11.70 -11.19 -1.19
CA ARG A 199 -10.35 -11.39 -1.72
C ARG A 199 -9.77 -12.72 -1.25
N ASP A 200 -9.83 -12.94 0.07
CA ASP A 200 -9.42 -14.18 0.71
C ASP A 200 -10.66 -15.03 1.03
N THR A 201 -10.63 -16.28 0.62
CA THR A 201 -11.81 -17.15 0.62
C THR A 201 -12.06 -17.89 1.93
N ALA A 202 -11.07 -17.93 2.82
CA ALA A 202 -11.23 -18.56 4.12
C ALA A 202 -12.12 -17.71 5.04
N PRO A 203 -13.10 -18.32 5.72
CA PRO A 203 -14.02 -17.60 6.62
C PRO A 203 -13.33 -16.76 7.70
N PHE A 204 -12.17 -17.22 8.15
CA PHE A 204 -11.33 -16.48 9.10
C PHE A 204 -11.02 -15.05 8.65
N TYR A 205 -10.74 -14.82 7.37
CA TYR A 205 -10.44 -13.48 6.87
C TYR A 205 -11.65 -12.55 6.89
N LEU A 206 -12.85 -13.06 6.64
CA LEU A 206 -14.05 -12.24 6.85
C LEU A 206 -14.21 -11.85 8.32
N ALA A 207 -13.96 -12.80 9.25
CA ALA A 207 -14.01 -12.49 10.67
C ALA A 207 -13.02 -11.39 11.06
N THR A 208 -11.77 -11.48 10.59
CA THR A 208 -10.75 -10.48 10.88
C THR A 208 -11.06 -9.11 10.23
N GLU A 209 -11.63 -9.08 9.04
CA GLU A 209 -12.05 -7.83 8.39
C GLU A 209 -13.20 -7.14 9.15
N ILE A 210 -14.19 -7.93 9.60
CA ILE A 210 -15.27 -7.39 10.45
C ILE A 210 -14.67 -6.83 11.75
N GLY A 211 -13.79 -7.61 12.41
CA GLY A 211 -13.11 -7.19 13.64
C GLY A 211 -12.33 -5.91 13.45
N ARG A 212 -11.49 -5.84 12.43
CA ARG A 212 -10.68 -4.67 12.08
C ARG A 212 -11.54 -3.42 11.85
N THR A 213 -12.66 -3.58 11.15
CA THR A 213 -13.62 -2.47 10.93
C THR A 213 -14.21 -1.98 12.26
N GLN A 214 -14.35 -2.86 13.25
CA GLN A 214 -14.86 -2.51 14.59
C GLN A 214 -13.75 -2.07 15.57
N GLY A 215 -12.49 -1.99 15.13
CA GLY A 215 -11.34 -1.68 15.96
C GLY A 215 -10.92 -2.82 16.89
N LEU A 216 -11.27 -4.07 16.53
CA LEU A 216 -10.92 -5.28 17.29
C LEU A 216 -9.73 -5.98 16.62
N ALA A 217 -8.83 -6.50 17.42
CA ALA A 217 -7.77 -7.41 17.00
C ALA A 217 -7.91 -8.73 17.76
N LEU A 218 -7.54 -9.85 17.15
CA LEU A 218 -7.49 -11.17 17.84
C LEU A 218 -6.27 -11.32 18.75
N TYR A 219 -5.31 -10.42 18.56
CA TYR A 219 -4.07 -10.38 19.31
C TYR A 219 -3.79 -8.94 19.76
N ASP A 220 -3.44 -8.77 21.02
CA ASP A 220 -2.98 -7.51 21.61
C ASP A 220 -1.43 -7.55 21.71
N PRO A 221 -0.71 -6.84 20.83
CA PRO A 221 0.75 -6.87 20.80
C PRO A 221 1.38 -6.19 22.02
N VAL A 222 0.68 -5.27 22.67
CA VAL A 222 1.20 -4.54 23.85
C VAL A 222 1.25 -5.45 25.06
N ASN A 223 0.20 -6.22 25.27
CA ASN A 223 0.06 -7.11 26.44
C ASN A 223 0.41 -8.57 26.13
N GLY A 224 0.74 -8.92 24.89
CA GLY A 224 1.05 -10.29 24.47
C GLY A 224 -0.14 -11.25 24.64
N LYS A 225 -1.37 -10.78 24.43
CA LYS A 225 -2.57 -11.56 24.73
C LYS A 225 -3.42 -11.84 23.51
N ILE A 226 -3.89 -13.07 23.43
CA ILE A 226 -4.97 -13.45 22.52
C ILE A 226 -6.28 -12.95 23.11
N THR A 227 -7.15 -12.37 22.30
CA THR A 227 -8.43 -11.72 22.71
C THR A 227 -9.64 -12.36 22.04
N ALA A 228 -9.55 -13.63 21.64
CA ALA A 228 -10.56 -14.32 20.86
C ALA A 228 -11.86 -14.61 21.66
N ASP A 229 -11.76 -14.95 22.93
CA ASP A 229 -12.93 -15.32 23.75
C ASP A 229 -13.62 -14.10 24.38
N THR A 230 -14.14 -13.22 23.52
CA THR A 230 -14.96 -12.06 23.92
C THR A 230 -16.37 -12.14 23.31
N SER A 231 -17.34 -11.41 23.88
CA SER A 231 -18.69 -11.35 23.30
C SER A 231 -18.67 -10.79 21.86
N ALA A 232 -17.84 -9.77 21.60
CA ALA A 232 -17.73 -9.18 20.29
C ALA A 232 -17.21 -10.20 19.24
N TRP A 233 -16.19 -10.97 19.58
CA TRP A 233 -15.69 -12.02 18.66
C TRP A 233 -16.70 -13.17 18.49
N ARG A 234 -17.44 -13.55 19.53
CA ARG A 234 -18.52 -14.53 19.41
C ARG A 234 -19.59 -14.09 18.41
N ASP A 235 -20.01 -12.82 18.45
CA ASP A 235 -21.01 -12.29 17.52
C ASP A 235 -20.49 -12.22 16.08
N ILE A 236 -19.21 -11.84 15.90
CA ILE A 236 -18.54 -11.85 14.60
C ILE A 236 -18.48 -13.28 14.06
N PHE A 237 -18.01 -14.25 14.84
CA PHE A 237 -17.88 -15.64 14.39
C PHE A 237 -19.24 -16.26 14.05
N ARG A 238 -20.27 -15.99 14.82
CA ARG A 238 -21.66 -16.42 14.49
C ARG A 238 -22.11 -15.83 13.14
N THR A 239 -21.85 -14.55 12.91
CA THR A 239 -22.15 -13.90 11.63
C THR A 239 -21.42 -14.59 10.46
N VAL A 240 -20.14 -14.87 10.64
CA VAL A 240 -19.31 -15.53 9.61
C VAL A 240 -19.76 -16.97 9.37
N VAL A 241 -20.00 -17.74 10.43
CA VAL A 241 -20.50 -19.13 10.32
C VAL A 241 -21.84 -19.18 9.57
N LEU A 242 -22.74 -18.26 9.89
CA LEU A 242 -24.02 -18.15 9.16
C LEU A 242 -23.81 -17.80 7.68
N ALA A 243 -22.92 -16.86 7.39
CA ALA A 243 -22.63 -16.38 6.03
C ALA A 243 -21.99 -17.45 5.14
N TYR A 244 -21.13 -18.29 5.70
CA TYR A 244 -20.46 -19.38 4.98
C TYR A 244 -21.18 -20.73 5.11
N SER A 245 -22.29 -20.83 5.82
CA SER A 245 -23.01 -22.09 5.96
C SER A 245 -23.43 -22.63 4.59
N PRO A 246 -23.48 -23.95 4.39
CA PRO A 246 -23.91 -24.56 3.12
C PRO A 246 -25.31 -24.12 2.67
N LYS A 247 -26.16 -23.71 3.62
CA LYS A 247 -27.52 -23.23 3.37
C LYS A 247 -27.56 -21.76 2.91
N ALA A 248 -26.58 -20.94 3.30
CA ALA A 248 -26.57 -19.52 2.96
C ALA A 248 -26.18 -19.29 1.49
N SER A 249 -25.15 -19.97 1.03
CA SER A 249 -24.65 -20.08 -0.37
C SER A 249 -24.59 -18.80 -1.20
N TYR A 250 -24.47 -17.63 -0.56
CA TYR A 250 -24.35 -16.32 -1.25
C TYR A 250 -22.92 -15.79 -1.31
N ILE A 251 -21.97 -16.40 -0.56
CA ILE A 251 -20.54 -16.06 -0.66
C ILE A 251 -19.88 -16.96 -1.70
N TYR A 252 -19.26 -16.35 -2.69
CA TYR A 252 -18.48 -17.10 -3.69
C TYR A 252 -17.16 -17.59 -3.12
N ARG A 253 -16.92 -18.90 -3.21
CA ARG A 253 -15.64 -19.53 -2.88
C ARG A 253 -15.10 -20.17 -4.17
N PRO A 254 -14.11 -19.54 -4.84
CA PRO A 254 -13.53 -20.14 -6.04
C PRO A 254 -12.92 -21.51 -5.71
N PRO A 255 -13.05 -22.49 -6.60
CA PRO A 255 -12.32 -23.73 -6.46
C PRO A 255 -10.83 -23.46 -6.52
N LEU A 256 -10.05 -24.16 -5.68
CA LEU A 256 -8.59 -24.09 -5.72
C LEU A 256 -8.11 -24.55 -7.10
N GLN A 257 -7.59 -23.63 -7.89
CA GLN A 257 -6.94 -23.93 -9.16
C GLN A 257 -5.43 -23.70 -9.04
N PRO A 258 -4.60 -24.74 -9.14
CA PRO A 258 -3.16 -24.57 -9.16
C PRO A 258 -2.71 -24.14 -10.56
N GLY A 259 -2.21 -22.91 -10.64
CA GLY A 259 -1.52 -22.41 -11.83
C GLY A 259 -2.42 -22.12 -13.03
N GLY A 260 -2.19 -21.01 -13.69
CA GLY A 260 -2.89 -20.61 -14.90
C GLY A 260 -2.25 -19.36 -15.49
N SER A 261 -2.55 -19.07 -16.76
CA SER A 261 -2.20 -17.79 -17.37
C SER A 261 -3.06 -16.66 -16.80
N LEU A 262 -2.68 -15.40 -17.03
CA LEU A 262 -3.52 -14.25 -16.69
C LEU A 262 -4.90 -14.33 -17.35
N ALA A 263 -4.98 -14.85 -18.59
CA ALA A 263 -6.22 -15.07 -19.30
C ALA A 263 -7.13 -16.07 -18.57
N ASP A 264 -6.56 -17.15 -18.03
CA ASP A 264 -7.30 -18.12 -17.24
C ASP A 264 -7.81 -17.49 -15.93
N GLY A 265 -7.01 -16.66 -15.29
CA GLY A 265 -7.42 -15.90 -14.11
C GLY A 265 -8.64 -15.02 -14.39
N PHE A 266 -8.63 -14.24 -15.46
CA PHE A 266 -9.77 -13.39 -15.82
C PHE A 266 -11.01 -14.20 -16.26
N SER A 267 -10.80 -15.30 -16.99
CA SER A 267 -11.92 -16.14 -17.45
C SER A 267 -12.61 -16.91 -16.30
N THR A 268 -11.93 -17.09 -15.17
CA THR A 268 -12.44 -17.79 -13.99
C THR A 268 -12.90 -16.87 -12.86
N ASP A 269 -12.49 -15.58 -12.86
CA ASP A 269 -12.94 -14.62 -11.86
C ASP A 269 -14.46 -14.37 -11.98
N ALA A 270 -15.17 -14.64 -10.89
CA ALA A 270 -16.63 -14.64 -10.93
C ALA A 270 -17.22 -13.21 -11.01
N PHE A 271 -16.53 -12.19 -10.51
CA PHE A 271 -16.98 -10.81 -10.65
C PHE A 271 -16.75 -10.31 -12.08
N ILE A 272 -15.55 -10.53 -12.64
CA ILE A 272 -15.22 -10.17 -14.03
C ILE A 272 -16.22 -10.82 -15.01
N ASN A 273 -16.64 -12.04 -14.73
CA ASN A 273 -17.61 -12.78 -15.55
C ASN A 273 -19.08 -12.54 -15.16
N GLY A 274 -19.37 -11.51 -14.38
CA GLY A 274 -20.73 -11.05 -14.07
C GLY A 274 -21.54 -11.99 -13.17
N ARG A 275 -20.91 -12.94 -12.47
CA ARG A 275 -21.60 -13.94 -11.61
C ARG A 275 -21.63 -13.56 -10.12
N VAL A 276 -20.99 -12.46 -9.74
CA VAL A 276 -20.98 -11.96 -8.35
C VAL A 276 -21.53 -10.55 -8.32
N ALA A 277 -22.43 -10.27 -7.39
CA ALA A 277 -23.06 -8.97 -7.26
C ALA A 277 -22.12 -7.93 -6.62
N MET A 278 -21.30 -8.35 -5.65
CA MET A 278 -20.36 -7.46 -4.94
C MET A 278 -19.02 -8.15 -4.69
N GLN A 279 -17.93 -7.37 -4.76
CA GLN A 279 -16.58 -7.86 -4.43
C GLN A 279 -15.80 -6.79 -3.67
N ILE A 280 -15.11 -7.19 -2.60
CA ILE A 280 -14.18 -6.30 -1.91
C ILE A 280 -12.76 -6.58 -2.41
N ARG A 281 -12.19 -5.60 -3.09
CA ARG A 281 -10.85 -5.66 -3.70
C ARG A 281 -10.16 -4.29 -3.61
N GLY A 282 -8.88 -4.28 -3.90
CA GLY A 282 -8.09 -3.07 -4.08
C GLY A 282 -8.37 -2.37 -5.42
N PHE A 283 -7.63 -1.32 -5.67
CA PHE A 283 -7.69 -0.53 -6.92
C PHE A 283 -7.29 -1.35 -8.16
N ASP A 284 -6.49 -2.41 -7.96
CA ASP A 284 -6.03 -3.35 -8.98
C ASP A 284 -7.16 -3.96 -9.83
N LEU A 285 -8.33 -4.21 -9.24
CA LEU A 285 -9.46 -4.79 -9.97
C LEU A 285 -9.96 -3.88 -11.12
N MET A 286 -9.81 -2.56 -11.01
CA MET A 286 -10.18 -1.65 -12.12
C MET A 286 -9.33 -1.90 -13.36
N ASP A 287 -8.03 -2.10 -13.18
CA ASP A 287 -7.11 -2.42 -14.27
C ASP A 287 -7.35 -3.83 -14.80
N GLU A 288 -7.64 -4.79 -13.93
CA GLU A 288 -7.99 -6.16 -14.32
C GLU A 288 -9.26 -6.21 -15.19
N LEU A 289 -10.32 -5.48 -14.80
CA LEU A 289 -11.56 -5.36 -15.59
C LEU A 289 -11.29 -4.72 -16.96
N GLN A 290 -10.46 -3.68 -17.01
CA GLN A 290 -10.09 -3.05 -18.27
C GLN A 290 -9.28 -3.99 -19.16
N LYS A 291 -8.29 -4.69 -18.61
CA LYS A 291 -7.46 -5.66 -19.34
C LYS A 291 -8.28 -6.86 -19.84
N ALA A 292 -9.16 -7.40 -18.99
CA ALA A 292 -10.05 -8.49 -19.36
C ALA A 292 -10.86 -8.12 -20.63
N LYS A 293 -11.41 -6.91 -20.67
CA LYS A 293 -12.18 -6.42 -21.83
C LYS A 293 -11.28 -6.11 -23.03
N GLN A 294 -10.21 -5.35 -22.86
CA GLN A 294 -9.42 -4.81 -23.98
C GLN A 294 -8.44 -5.81 -24.58
N LEU A 295 -7.82 -6.66 -23.77
CA LEU A 295 -6.77 -7.58 -24.23
C LEU A 295 -7.30 -8.98 -24.51
N TYR A 296 -8.37 -9.41 -23.80
CA TYR A 296 -8.87 -10.77 -23.88
C TYR A 296 -10.30 -10.88 -24.41
N GLY A 297 -10.96 -9.73 -24.69
CA GLY A 297 -12.31 -9.72 -25.25
C GLY A 297 -13.38 -10.28 -24.30
N ILE A 298 -13.11 -10.33 -23.00
CA ILE A 298 -14.06 -10.82 -21.99
C ILE A 298 -15.09 -9.70 -21.74
N GLU A 299 -16.37 -10.01 -21.86
CA GLU A 299 -17.44 -9.11 -21.49
C GLU A 299 -17.47 -8.93 -19.97
N THR A 300 -17.14 -7.74 -19.52
CA THR A 300 -17.20 -7.38 -18.10
C THR A 300 -18.54 -6.74 -17.77
N PRO A 301 -19.06 -6.86 -16.53
CA PRO A 301 -20.31 -6.25 -16.13
C PRO A 301 -20.25 -4.72 -16.17
N ASN A 302 -21.40 -4.07 -16.19
CA ASN A 302 -21.50 -2.67 -15.84
C ASN A 302 -21.33 -2.55 -14.33
N TRP A 303 -20.22 -1.96 -13.88
CA TRP A 303 -19.82 -1.94 -12.47
C TRP A 303 -19.60 -0.52 -11.96
N ASP A 304 -19.61 -0.36 -10.66
CA ASP A 304 -19.19 0.85 -9.98
C ASP A 304 -18.59 0.51 -8.61
N VAL A 305 -18.16 1.53 -7.84
CA VAL A 305 -17.53 1.36 -6.53
C VAL A 305 -18.22 2.16 -5.45
N ALA A 306 -18.27 1.60 -4.26
CA ALA A 306 -18.64 2.26 -3.01
C ALA A 306 -17.50 2.14 -1.99
N MET A 307 -17.59 2.88 -0.88
CA MET A 307 -16.69 2.68 0.25
C MET A 307 -16.78 1.22 0.75
N PRO A 308 -15.68 0.64 1.26
CA PRO A 308 -15.73 -0.66 1.91
C PRO A 308 -16.64 -0.58 3.14
N PRO A 309 -17.06 -1.73 3.71
CA PRO A 309 -17.89 -1.72 4.91
C PRO A 309 -17.27 -0.92 6.04
N VAL A 310 -18.08 -0.10 6.71
CA VAL A 310 -17.64 0.81 7.76
C VAL A 310 -18.16 0.38 9.15
N ASN A 311 -17.53 0.91 10.20
CA ASN A 311 -18.07 0.82 11.53
C ASN A 311 -19.25 1.83 11.68
N PRO A 312 -20.47 1.40 12.00
CA PRO A 312 -21.59 2.33 12.17
C PRO A 312 -21.38 3.41 13.25
N ARG A 313 -20.45 3.19 14.19
CA ARG A 313 -20.10 4.17 15.22
C ARG A 313 -19.11 5.24 14.74
N ASP A 314 -18.36 4.96 13.69
CA ASP A 314 -17.41 5.90 13.08
C ASP A 314 -17.35 5.63 11.56
N PRO A 315 -18.40 5.99 10.81
CA PRO A 315 -18.58 5.60 9.41
C PRO A 315 -17.61 6.31 8.44
N GLU A 316 -16.87 7.30 8.93
CA GLU A 316 -15.85 8.00 8.12
C GLU A 316 -14.52 7.24 8.06
N VAL A 317 -14.32 6.28 8.97
CA VAL A 317 -13.07 5.51 9.04
C VAL A 317 -13.00 4.46 7.94
N ASN A 318 -11.98 4.56 7.12
CA ASN A 318 -11.59 3.53 6.17
C ASN A 318 -10.51 2.63 6.77
N ALA A 319 -10.92 1.51 7.33
CA ALA A 319 -10.00 0.56 7.94
C ALA A 319 -9.03 -0.10 6.92
N GLY A 320 -9.32 -0.03 5.63
CA GLY A 320 -8.50 -0.60 4.55
C GLY A 320 -7.42 0.31 4.00
N LEU A 321 -7.28 1.53 4.53
CA LEU A 321 -6.23 2.46 4.09
C LEU A 321 -4.86 1.98 4.58
N ASP A 322 -3.92 1.82 3.66
CA ASP A 322 -2.57 1.35 3.95
C ASP A 322 -1.53 1.98 3.02
N MET A 323 -0.28 2.05 3.50
CA MET A 323 0.86 2.56 2.74
C MET A 323 2.01 1.57 2.77
N GLN A 324 2.40 1.10 1.60
CA GLN A 324 3.50 0.15 1.46
C GLN A 324 4.88 0.83 1.48
N ARG A 325 4.93 2.12 1.13
CA ARG A 325 6.18 2.86 0.96
C ARG A 325 6.02 4.30 1.44
N ILE A 326 6.84 4.67 2.43
CA ILE A 326 6.92 6.01 2.98
C ILE A 326 8.37 6.45 2.89
N PHE A 327 8.63 7.56 2.21
CA PHE A 327 9.96 8.17 2.15
C PHE A 327 10.11 9.16 3.31
N ALA A 328 11.13 8.93 4.13
CA ALA A 328 11.47 9.74 5.28
C ALA A 328 12.94 10.14 5.22
N ILE A 329 13.30 11.26 5.84
CA ILE A 329 14.68 11.71 5.96
C ILE A 329 15.20 11.29 7.33
N SER A 330 16.41 10.75 7.39
CA SER A 330 17.09 10.45 8.65
C SER A 330 17.31 11.74 9.47
N SER A 331 17.01 11.71 10.78
CA SER A 331 17.26 12.85 11.65
C SER A 331 18.76 13.20 11.77
N GLN A 332 19.66 12.32 11.36
CA GLN A 332 21.10 12.49 11.38
C GLN A 332 21.71 12.77 10.00
N SER A 333 20.88 12.96 8.96
CA SER A 333 21.38 13.22 7.60
C SER A 333 22.14 14.56 7.54
N PRO A 334 23.38 14.57 7.04
CA PRO A 334 24.10 15.81 6.73
C PRO A 334 23.68 16.40 5.36
N ARG A 335 22.79 15.71 4.62
CA ARG A 335 22.32 16.04 3.28
C ARG A 335 20.83 16.37 3.25
N LEU A 336 20.39 17.20 4.19
CA LEU A 336 18.97 17.46 4.41
C LEU A 336 18.29 18.09 3.19
N ASP A 337 18.95 19.04 2.53
CA ASP A 337 18.38 19.76 1.39
C ASP A 337 18.28 18.85 0.15
N GLU A 338 19.32 18.09 -0.15
CA GLU A 338 19.32 17.15 -1.28
C GLU A 338 18.35 16.00 -1.06
N ALA A 339 18.25 15.49 0.16
CA ALA A 339 17.26 14.49 0.53
C ALA A 339 15.82 15.01 0.38
N TRP A 340 15.61 16.27 0.74
CA TRP A 340 14.32 16.93 0.58
C TRP A 340 13.97 17.20 -0.90
N GLU A 341 14.93 17.54 -1.75
CA GLU A 341 14.71 17.64 -3.20
C GLU A 341 14.19 16.33 -3.78
N LEU A 342 14.76 15.19 -3.37
CA LEU A 342 14.26 13.88 -3.79
C LEU A 342 12.81 13.64 -3.33
N LEU A 343 12.48 13.95 -2.07
CA LEU A 343 11.12 13.80 -1.57
C LEU A 343 10.14 14.71 -2.33
N LYS A 344 10.50 15.98 -2.57
CA LYS A 344 9.65 16.90 -3.38
C LYS A 344 9.38 16.35 -4.78
N TYR A 345 10.40 15.80 -5.42
CA TYR A 345 10.26 15.21 -6.75
C TYR A 345 9.29 14.01 -6.73
N ILE A 346 9.50 13.05 -5.83
CA ILE A 346 8.68 11.82 -5.73
C ILE A 346 7.21 12.15 -5.43
N HIS A 347 6.92 13.25 -4.76
CA HIS A 347 5.57 13.68 -4.41
C HIS A 347 5.05 14.85 -5.27
N GLY A 348 5.78 15.21 -6.33
CA GLY A 348 5.45 16.29 -7.25
C GLY A 348 4.50 15.89 -8.38
N ASP A 349 3.98 16.91 -9.08
CA ASP A 349 3.05 16.74 -10.20
C ASP A 349 3.66 15.96 -11.37
N GLU A 350 4.94 16.15 -11.63
CA GLU A 350 5.60 15.47 -12.74
C GLU A 350 5.74 13.98 -12.52
N TYR A 351 6.22 13.59 -11.33
CA TYR A 351 6.28 12.19 -10.94
C TYR A 351 4.89 11.54 -11.01
N ALA A 352 3.88 12.16 -10.42
CA ALA A 352 2.51 11.66 -10.44
C ALA A 352 1.96 11.50 -11.87
N ARG A 353 2.22 12.47 -12.76
CA ARG A 353 1.81 12.43 -14.16
C ARG A 353 2.46 11.26 -14.93
N ILE A 354 3.73 10.96 -14.65
CA ILE A 354 4.44 9.85 -15.29
C ILE A 354 3.93 8.52 -14.73
N ARG A 355 3.86 8.39 -13.42
CA ARG A 355 3.46 7.16 -12.74
C ARG A 355 2.01 6.78 -13.01
N SER A 356 1.10 7.73 -13.14
CA SER A 356 -0.30 7.46 -13.47
C SER A 356 -0.51 6.72 -14.80
N ARG A 357 0.48 6.76 -15.68
CA ARG A 357 0.45 6.03 -16.97
C ARG A 357 0.90 4.58 -16.85
N SER A 358 1.81 4.28 -15.94
CA SER A 358 2.41 2.95 -15.74
C SER A 358 1.82 2.20 -14.55
N GLU A 359 1.47 2.89 -13.47
CA GLU A 359 0.89 2.28 -12.27
C GLU A 359 -0.62 2.40 -12.25
N LYS A 360 -1.29 1.24 -12.36
CA LYS A 360 -2.74 1.11 -12.42
C LYS A 360 -3.32 0.32 -11.24
N ASN A 361 -2.47 -0.10 -10.30
CA ASN A 361 -2.83 -0.97 -9.19
C ASN A 361 -2.86 -0.27 -7.82
N VAL A 362 -2.48 1.02 -7.77
CA VAL A 362 -2.48 1.84 -6.56
C VAL A 362 -3.05 3.23 -6.83
N LEU A 363 -3.51 3.88 -5.77
CA LEU A 363 -3.88 5.29 -5.82
C LEU A 363 -2.64 6.15 -5.55
N LEU A 364 -2.33 7.06 -6.46
CA LEU A 364 -1.26 8.05 -6.23
C LEU A 364 -1.70 9.02 -5.16
N THR A 365 -0.83 9.32 -4.20
CA THR A 365 -1.12 10.29 -3.14
C THR A 365 -1.34 11.70 -3.68
N ARG A 366 -0.63 12.08 -4.75
CA ARG A 366 -0.90 13.32 -5.49
C ARG A 366 -2.24 13.22 -6.18
N MET A 367 -3.22 14.02 -5.75
CA MET A 367 -4.60 13.99 -6.27
C MET A 367 -4.69 14.42 -7.73
N GLY A 368 -5.74 13.95 -8.42
CA GLY A 368 -6.02 14.31 -9.83
C GLY A 368 -5.34 13.43 -10.87
N TYR A 369 -4.50 12.47 -10.48
CA TYR A 369 -3.76 11.61 -11.40
C TYR A 369 -4.26 10.18 -11.46
N SER A 370 -4.89 9.67 -10.40
CA SER A 370 -5.51 8.33 -10.39
C SER A 370 -6.98 8.41 -10.80
N GLY A 371 -7.51 7.35 -11.36
CA GLY A 371 -8.94 7.20 -11.61
C GLY A 371 -9.48 7.81 -12.91
N SER A 372 -8.84 8.82 -13.50
CA SER A 372 -9.28 9.43 -14.76
C SER A 372 -9.41 8.42 -15.91
N SER A 373 -8.60 7.37 -15.89
CA SER A 373 -8.61 6.29 -16.89
C SER A 373 -9.82 5.35 -16.79
N PHE A 374 -10.52 5.33 -15.66
CA PHE A 374 -11.62 4.40 -15.38
C PHE A 374 -12.99 5.07 -15.34
N GLY A 375 -13.05 6.42 -15.38
CA GLY A 375 -14.31 7.19 -15.38
C GLY A 375 -15.13 6.99 -14.10
N ARG A 376 -14.47 6.81 -12.95
CA ARG A 376 -15.10 6.62 -11.63
C ARG A 376 -14.75 7.75 -10.68
N ASP A 377 -15.68 8.10 -9.80
CA ASP A 377 -15.44 9.04 -8.71
C ASP A 377 -14.69 8.33 -7.59
N LEU A 378 -13.44 8.74 -7.37
CA LEU A 378 -12.55 8.19 -6.35
C LEU A 378 -12.28 9.19 -5.21
N ASP A 379 -12.88 10.37 -5.24
CA ASP A 379 -12.59 11.45 -4.27
C ASP A 379 -12.88 11.01 -2.82
N LYS A 380 -13.89 10.17 -2.62
CA LYS A 380 -14.22 9.61 -1.31
C LYS A 380 -13.07 8.82 -0.66
N PHE A 381 -12.25 8.12 -1.46
CA PHE A 381 -11.10 7.36 -0.96
C PHE A 381 -9.95 8.27 -0.53
N TYR A 382 -9.78 9.41 -1.22
CA TYR A 382 -8.77 10.42 -0.87
C TYR A 382 -9.10 11.16 0.43
N ASN A 383 -10.37 11.27 0.76
CA ASN A 383 -10.88 12.04 1.90
C ASN A 383 -11.24 11.20 3.13
N SER A 384 -11.19 9.88 3.04
CA SER A 384 -11.55 8.98 4.15
C SER A 384 -10.67 9.19 5.39
N LYS A 385 -11.23 8.93 6.57
CA LYS A 385 -10.49 8.99 7.83
C LYS A 385 -9.68 7.69 8.01
N PRO A 386 -8.39 7.75 8.36
CA PRO A 386 -7.61 6.55 8.62
C PRO A 386 -8.05 5.87 9.92
N PRO A 387 -7.74 4.58 10.13
CA PRO A 387 -7.94 3.90 11.40
C PRO A 387 -7.04 4.52 12.49
N ASN A 388 -7.49 4.46 13.74
CA ASN A 388 -6.79 5.08 14.88
C ASN A 388 -5.46 4.38 15.26
N SER A 389 -5.23 3.18 14.82
CA SER A 389 -3.97 2.46 15.02
C SER A 389 -3.75 1.43 13.91
N ALA A 390 -2.57 1.42 13.30
CA ALA A 390 -2.04 0.25 12.63
C ALA A 390 -1.48 -0.66 13.75
N ALA A 391 -1.96 -1.90 13.83
CA ALA A 391 -1.34 -2.87 14.73
C ALA A 391 0.07 -3.17 14.21
N THR A 392 1.09 -2.80 14.96
CA THR A 392 2.48 -3.09 14.62
C THR A 392 2.75 -4.57 14.85
N THR A 393 3.25 -5.25 13.84
CA THR A 393 3.65 -6.66 13.93
C THR A 393 5.16 -6.73 14.11
N ASP A 394 5.61 -7.36 15.21
CA ASP A 394 7.03 -7.64 15.38
C ASP A 394 7.47 -8.74 14.39
N PRO A 395 8.44 -8.47 13.51
CA PRO A 395 8.94 -9.48 12.55
C PRO A 395 9.45 -10.75 13.20
N ASN A 396 9.97 -10.69 14.45
CA ASN A 396 10.43 -11.87 15.18
C ASN A 396 9.28 -12.79 15.58
N GLN A 397 8.06 -12.27 15.63
CA GLN A 397 6.86 -13.01 15.97
C GLN A 397 6.15 -13.60 14.73
N MET A 398 6.69 -13.39 13.53
CA MET A 398 6.04 -13.80 12.28
C MET A 398 5.73 -15.30 12.23
N ALA A 399 6.64 -16.15 12.68
CA ALA A 399 6.42 -17.61 12.70
C ALA A 399 5.25 -18.01 13.61
N SER A 400 5.16 -17.37 14.78
CA SER A 400 4.07 -17.59 15.75
C SER A 400 2.73 -17.05 15.21
N ILE A 401 2.76 -15.90 14.55
CA ILE A 401 1.58 -15.32 13.89
C ILE A 401 1.08 -16.26 12.80
N LEU A 402 1.95 -16.79 11.95
CA LEU A 402 1.56 -17.73 10.89
C LEU A 402 0.96 -19.03 11.48
N SER A 403 1.53 -19.54 12.56
CA SER A 403 1.01 -20.71 13.27
C SER A 403 -0.35 -20.44 13.90
N PHE A 404 -0.51 -19.28 14.54
CA PHE A 404 -1.79 -18.80 15.07
C PHE A 404 -2.85 -18.62 13.98
N VAL A 405 -2.51 -17.99 12.86
CA VAL A 405 -3.44 -17.81 11.72
C VAL A 405 -3.88 -19.17 11.16
N LYS A 406 -2.97 -20.14 11.08
CA LYS A 406 -3.31 -21.50 10.66
C LYS A 406 -4.33 -22.14 11.61
N LEU A 407 -4.06 -22.12 12.92
CA LEU A 407 -4.99 -22.62 13.94
C LEU A 407 -6.35 -21.94 13.82
N ALA A 408 -6.37 -20.60 13.76
CA ALA A 408 -7.62 -19.85 13.70
C ALA A 408 -8.43 -20.17 12.44
N LYS A 409 -7.78 -20.37 11.28
CA LYS A 409 -8.44 -20.81 10.05
C LYS A 409 -9.11 -22.17 10.20
N GLU A 410 -8.39 -23.12 10.76
CA GLU A 410 -8.89 -24.49 10.99
C GLU A 410 -10.08 -24.47 11.94
N GLU A 411 -10.04 -23.70 13.01
CA GLU A 411 -11.11 -23.60 13.99
C GLU A 411 -12.37 -22.90 13.42
N VAL A 412 -12.19 -21.82 12.68
CA VAL A 412 -13.34 -21.15 12.01
C VAL A 412 -13.99 -22.08 10.99
N GLU A 413 -13.19 -22.79 10.20
CA GLU A 413 -13.72 -23.76 9.23
C GLU A 413 -14.45 -24.93 9.93
N ALA A 414 -13.96 -25.38 11.10
CA ALA A 414 -14.63 -26.38 11.91
C ALA A 414 -16.01 -25.90 12.40
N ALA A 415 -16.12 -24.62 12.79
CA ALA A 415 -17.41 -24.03 13.14
C ALA A 415 -18.35 -23.90 11.92
N VAL A 416 -17.82 -23.49 10.75
CA VAL A 416 -18.60 -23.36 9.51
C VAL A 416 -19.19 -24.68 9.06
N ASN A 417 -18.43 -25.76 9.12
CA ASN A 417 -18.89 -27.10 8.71
C ASN A 417 -19.69 -27.85 9.80
N GLY A 418 -19.83 -27.26 10.99
CA GLY A 418 -20.62 -27.80 12.09
C GLY A 418 -19.95 -28.90 12.90
N SER A 419 -18.62 -29.13 12.74
CA SER A 419 -17.87 -30.09 13.57
C SER A 419 -17.52 -29.55 14.95
N LYS A 420 -17.58 -28.24 15.15
CA LYS A 420 -17.48 -27.54 16.42
C LYS A 420 -18.52 -26.45 16.53
N THR A 421 -18.86 -26.04 17.75
CA THR A 421 -19.60 -24.81 18.00
C THR A 421 -18.68 -23.58 17.89
N VAL A 422 -19.27 -22.40 17.72
CA VAL A 422 -18.50 -21.14 17.73
C VAL A 422 -17.75 -20.97 19.06
N GLU A 423 -18.37 -21.33 20.15
CA GLU A 423 -17.81 -21.23 21.50
C GLU A 423 -16.59 -22.14 21.67
N GLU A 424 -16.69 -23.40 21.25
CA GLU A 424 -15.56 -24.36 21.28
C GLU A 424 -14.38 -23.90 20.42
N SER A 425 -14.67 -23.39 19.21
CA SER A 425 -13.64 -22.88 18.30
C SER A 425 -12.92 -21.67 18.87
N LEU A 426 -13.66 -20.69 19.41
CA LEU A 426 -13.06 -19.50 20.04
C LEU A 426 -12.27 -19.84 21.30
N GLN A 427 -12.76 -20.77 22.11
CA GLN A 427 -12.01 -21.25 23.27
C GLN A 427 -10.69 -21.94 22.86
N THR A 428 -10.72 -22.74 21.80
CA THR A 428 -9.50 -23.35 21.26
C THR A 428 -8.50 -22.28 20.76
N ILE A 429 -8.99 -21.29 19.99
CA ILE A 429 -8.15 -20.19 19.50
C ILE A 429 -7.55 -19.41 20.68
N GLN A 430 -8.34 -19.13 21.72
CA GLN A 430 -7.89 -18.42 22.92
C GLN A 430 -6.78 -19.17 23.64
N LEU A 431 -7.01 -20.44 23.96
CA LEU A 431 -6.10 -21.22 24.81
C LEU A 431 -4.84 -21.65 24.05
N GLN A 432 -4.99 -22.26 22.88
CA GLN A 432 -3.85 -22.74 22.11
C GLN A 432 -3.08 -21.60 21.45
N GLY A 433 -3.77 -20.57 21.00
CA GLY A 433 -3.14 -19.36 20.49
C GLY A 433 -2.27 -18.68 21.55
N GLN A 434 -2.74 -18.58 22.82
CA GLN A 434 -1.93 -18.04 23.90
C GLN A 434 -0.72 -18.91 24.20
N GLN A 435 -0.87 -20.25 24.23
CA GLN A 435 0.24 -21.16 24.42
C GLN A 435 1.32 -21.03 23.34
N MET A 436 0.91 -20.92 22.06
CA MET A 436 1.84 -20.68 20.94
C MET A 436 2.61 -19.38 21.10
N TRP A 437 1.91 -18.35 21.60
CA TRP A 437 2.50 -17.04 21.83
C TRP A 437 3.50 -17.05 22.98
N ASP A 438 3.13 -17.64 24.12
CA ASP A 438 3.98 -17.72 25.32
C ASP A 438 5.27 -18.54 25.08
N GLN A 439 5.23 -19.49 24.13
CA GLN A 439 6.40 -20.29 23.73
C GLN A 439 7.36 -19.56 22.79
N ALA A 440 6.91 -18.48 22.17
CA ALA A 440 7.68 -17.71 21.19
C ALA A 440 8.41 -16.50 21.81
N GLN A 441 8.14 -16.18 23.07
CA GLN A 441 8.87 -15.19 23.87
C GLN A 441 10.08 -15.80 24.57
#